data_a2bbd35a3a27332c3129c753938b108e
#
_entry.id   a2bbd35a3a27332c3129c753938b108e
#
_cell.length_a   1.000
_cell.length_b   1.000
_cell.length_c   1.000
_cell.angle_alpha   90.00
_cell.angle_beta   90.00
_cell.angle_gamma   90.00
#
_symmetry.space_group_name_H-M   'P 1'
#
loop_
_entity.id
_entity.type
_entity.pdbx_description
1 polymer ?
#
loop_
_entity_poly.entity_id
_entity_poly.type
_entity_poly.pdbx_seq_one_letter_code
_entity_poly.pdbx_strand_id
1 'polypeptide(L)'
;MVENKIDGPVSYAQWIDLGRIIIPCIKGLPIVKGWNKPDFKITKEEWKDKYLHCEIALRLDEDVDCDIDNELAKRFIEKYVLIHDSVSGRGGNPYSHYWWKGKVKFKQFSLPKEFEDQCKNLPHGLMLCEIRHGETRYTIVPGSQHSKANEIVRWERYGGFNEYPGDLNADLRKVALSTALCILYAPQGQRDNYCTAIAGVLLKHTKWSAHDIDEFIYNLAIASNDNESEARRSKGTTGKDAKKNLGMPKLAEIVGCSTKAISELFSWVGVEDNSLSNGAGKEIAEESIGEITEYGNDRYIVKINAVVQGIATPKEIIVTGPQLMKQNLFYDEVIMQASVWVPRMKPADFEVIMRQKYESRSKSLDYVEEADNRLVFKKHFNSYIKQTKAYTDKKELATYGLPYFSKEKDTLEFSLDRFEDYLHSQKIVYERVDLVMKIQRILKAKKNRGKYKTKSLVSWRIDTPQIDTEDIILEGEFTETVGEIDFEA
;
A
#
# COMPACT_ATOMS: atom_id res chain seq x y z
N MET A 1 -53.17 -14.45 -11.70
CA MET A 1 -51.91 -14.37 -10.93
C MET A 1 -52.32 -14.37 -9.48
N VAL A 2 -51.99 -15.42 -8.73
CA VAL A 2 -52.20 -15.44 -7.26
C VAL A 2 -51.12 -14.49 -6.70
N GLU A 3 -51.52 -13.34 -6.18
CA GLU A 3 -50.61 -12.51 -5.36
C GLU A 3 -50.19 -13.35 -4.19
N ASN A 4 -48.97 -13.84 -4.23
CA ASN A 4 -48.35 -14.45 -3.06
C ASN A 4 -48.25 -13.36 -1.95
N LYS A 5 -49.16 -13.46 -0.98
CA LYS A 5 -49.19 -12.56 0.17
C LYS A 5 -47.91 -12.75 0.94
N ILE A 6 -47.05 -11.74 0.91
CA ILE A 6 -45.78 -11.76 1.67
C ILE A 6 -46.15 -11.40 3.09
N ASP A 7 -46.13 -12.39 4.02
CA ASP A 7 -46.65 -12.30 5.38
C ASP A 7 -45.62 -11.69 6.38
N GLY A 8 -44.87 -10.67 5.96
CA GLY A 8 -43.96 -9.93 6.85
C GLY A 8 -44.69 -8.86 7.70
N PRO A 9 -44.05 -8.36 8.77
CA PRO A 9 -44.61 -7.29 9.60
C PRO A 9 -44.73 -5.99 8.81
N VAL A 10 -45.92 -5.39 8.82
CA VAL A 10 -46.26 -4.15 8.11
C VAL A 10 -46.97 -3.10 8.99
N SER A 11 -47.07 -3.35 10.31
CA SER A 11 -47.66 -2.41 11.26
C SER A 11 -46.80 -2.28 12.50
N TYR A 12 -46.90 -1.13 13.16
CA TYR A 12 -46.21 -0.90 14.43
C TYR A 12 -46.50 -1.98 15.48
N ALA A 13 -47.72 -2.50 15.53
CA ALA A 13 -48.12 -3.54 16.48
C ALA A 13 -47.39 -4.85 16.20
N GLN A 14 -47.28 -5.26 14.94
CA GLN A 14 -46.55 -6.47 14.54
C GLN A 14 -45.02 -6.33 14.84
N TRP A 15 -44.43 -5.19 14.62
CA TRP A 15 -43.03 -4.96 14.93
C TRP A 15 -42.77 -5.03 16.45
N ILE A 16 -43.65 -4.45 17.27
CA ILE A 16 -43.56 -4.54 18.73
C ILE A 16 -43.75 -5.99 19.20
N ASP A 17 -44.71 -6.75 18.62
CA ASP A 17 -44.93 -8.15 18.93
C ASP A 17 -43.74 -9.05 18.65
N LEU A 18 -42.93 -8.67 17.67
CA LEU A 18 -41.64 -9.32 17.37
C LEU A 18 -40.52 -8.89 18.33
N GLY A 19 -40.83 -8.09 19.35
CA GLY A 19 -39.86 -7.60 20.33
C GLY A 19 -38.91 -6.53 19.77
N ARG A 20 -39.26 -5.94 18.63
CA ARG A 20 -38.42 -4.90 17.99
C ARG A 20 -38.67 -3.52 18.58
N ILE A 21 -37.64 -2.70 18.59
CA ILE A 21 -37.72 -1.30 19.02
C ILE A 21 -38.02 -0.43 17.80
N ILE A 22 -39.22 0.13 17.82
CA ILE A 22 -39.67 1.03 16.76
C ILE A 22 -39.51 2.49 17.16
N ILE A 23 -39.27 3.34 16.16
CA ILE A 23 -39.03 4.77 16.32
C ILE A 23 -40.00 5.53 15.42
N PRO A 24 -40.82 6.47 15.97
CA PRO A 24 -41.66 7.32 15.15
C PRO A 24 -40.82 8.36 14.41
N CYS A 25 -40.97 8.41 13.10
CA CYS A 25 -40.26 9.33 12.24
C CYS A 25 -41.24 10.23 11.45
N ILE A 26 -40.74 11.42 11.09
CA ILE A 26 -41.38 12.31 10.09
C ILE A 26 -40.30 12.73 9.12
N LYS A 27 -40.58 12.58 7.83
CA LYS A 27 -39.62 12.84 6.74
C LYS A 27 -38.31 12.10 6.92
N GLY A 28 -38.40 10.85 7.40
CA GLY A 28 -37.26 9.98 7.65
C GLY A 28 -36.43 10.34 8.87
N LEU A 29 -36.86 11.27 9.73
CA LEU A 29 -36.12 11.70 10.91
C LEU A 29 -36.90 11.33 12.20
N PRO A 30 -36.22 10.76 13.22
CA PRO A 30 -36.82 10.49 14.52
C PRO A 30 -37.33 11.76 15.18
N ILE A 31 -38.57 11.71 15.72
CA ILE A 31 -39.18 12.84 16.39
C ILE A 31 -39.14 12.74 17.92
N VAL A 32 -38.74 11.61 18.47
CA VAL A 32 -38.61 11.36 19.89
C VAL A 32 -37.17 11.50 20.35
N LYS A 33 -36.91 12.35 21.33
CA LYS A 33 -35.55 12.48 21.91
C LYS A 33 -35.17 11.23 22.69
N GLY A 34 -33.88 10.84 22.58
CA GLY A 34 -33.35 9.69 23.30
C GLY A 34 -33.73 8.34 22.69
N TRP A 35 -34.21 8.30 21.46
CA TRP A 35 -34.54 7.06 20.73
C TRP A 35 -33.35 6.07 20.65
N ASN A 36 -32.12 6.58 20.73
CA ASN A 36 -30.88 5.84 20.69
C ASN A 36 -30.36 5.42 22.09
N LYS A 37 -31.13 5.60 23.14
CA LYS A 37 -30.76 5.13 24.47
C LYS A 37 -31.14 3.66 24.65
N PRO A 38 -30.40 2.86 25.44
CA PRO A 38 -30.67 1.44 25.64
C PRO A 38 -32.04 1.15 26.22
N ASP A 39 -32.56 2.03 27.07
CA ASP A 39 -33.84 1.91 27.77
C ASP A 39 -35.05 2.44 26.99
N PHE A 40 -34.80 2.97 25.77
CA PHE A 40 -35.87 3.51 24.94
C PHE A 40 -36.82 2.39 24.47
N LYS A 41 -38.10 2.57 24.70
CA LYS A 41 -39.22 1.71 24.25
C LYS A 41 -40.46 2.55 24.06
N ILE A 42 -41.30 2.18 23.09
CA ILE A 42 -42.63 2.72 22.88
C ILE A 42 -43.61 1.55 22.92
N THR A 43 -44.70 1.69 23.69
CA THR A 43 -45.75 0.69 23.76
C THR A 43 -46.71 0.83 22.58
N LYS A 44 -47.54 -0.20 22.34
CA LYS A 44 -48.62 -0.13 21.33
C LYS A 44 -49.62 0.96 21.62
N GLU A 45 -49.99 1.13 22.87
CA GLU A 45 -50.91 2.15 23.35
C GLU A 45 -50.32 3.55 23.09
N GLU A 46 -49.09 3.78 23.51
CA GLU A 46 -48.42 5.05 23.28
C GLU A 46 -48.29 5.37 21.78
N TRP A 47 -47.95 4.36 20.94
CA TRP A 47 -47.89 4.57 19.50
C TRP A 47 -49.27 4.94 18.94
N LYS A 48 -50.30 4.21 19.33
CA LYS A 48 -51.69 4.46 18.91
C LYS A 48 -52.14 5.87 19.26
N ASP A 49 -51.80 6.33 20.45
CA ASP A 49 -52.27 7.63 20.96
C ASP A 49 -51.51 8.81 20.32
N LYS A 50 -50.23 8.67 20.06
CA LYS A 50 -49.38 9.80 19.71
C LYS A 50 -48.76 9.74 18.29
N TYR A 51 -48.57 8.55 17.71
CA TYR A 51 -47.67 8.38 16.56
C TYR A 51 -48.31 7.69 15.37
N LEU A 52 -49.62 7.54 15.29
CA LEU A 52 -50.32 6.90 14.16
C LEU A 52 -50.03 7.55 12.80
N HIS A 53 -49.69 8.82 12.78
CA HIS A 53 -49.37 9.58 11.58
C HIS A 53 -47.88 9.53 11.21
N CYS A 54 -47.07 8.84 11.99
CA CYS A 54 -45.64 8.76 11.79
C CYS A 54 -45.23 7.58 10.93
N GLU A 55 -44.09 7.74 10.25
CA GLU A 55 -43.37 6.65 9.66
C GLU A 55 -42.84 5.74 10.75
N ILE A 56 -42.82 4.41 10.49
CA ILE A 56 -42.24 3.42 11.38
C ILE A 56 -40.81 3.20 10.98
N ALA A 57 -39.87 3.50 11.86
CA ALA A 57 -38.47 3.08 11.71
C ALA A 57 -38.14 1.98 12.71
N LEU A 58 -37.28 1.07 12.32
CA LEU A 58 -36.75 0.01 13.17
C LEU A 58 -35.36 0.43 13.66
N ARG A 59 -35.11 0.39 15.00
CA ARG A 59 -33.77 0.50 15.57
C ARG A 59 -33.02 -0.81 15.36
N LEU A 60 -31.77 -0.72 14.92
CA LEU A 60 -31.02 -1.86 14.43
C LEU A 60 -30.11 -2.49 15.49
N ASP A 61 -30.64 -2.77 16.68
CA ASP A 61 -29.88 -3.31 17.81
C ASP A 61 -29.27 -4.70 17.53
N GLU A 62 -30.09 -5.60 17.00
CA GLU A 62 -29.72 -6.98 16.67
C GLU A 62 -29.83 -7.24 15.16
N ASP A 63 -30.40 -6.30 14.45
CA ASP A 63 -30.69 -6.44 13.04
C ASP A 63 -29.69 -5.66 12.20
N VAL A 64 -29.41 -6.16 11.02
CA VAL A 64 -28.56 -5.54 10.02
C VAL A 64 -29.43 -5.18 8.83
N ASP A 65 -29.34 -3.93 8.40
CA ASP A 65 -29.89 -3.46 7.14
C ASP A 65 -28.74 -3.06 6.20
N CYS A 66 -28.71 -3.65 5.02
CA CYS A 66 -27.85 -3.16 3.94
C CYS A 66 -28.71 -2.35 2.99
N ASP A 67 -28.53 -1.03 3.01
CA ASP A 67 -29.20 -0.08 2.12
C ASP A 67 -28.41 0.02 0.82
N ILE A 68 -29.05 -0.39 -0.28
CA ILE A 68 -28.47 -0.45 -1.61
C ILE A 68 -29.02 0.69 -2.45
N ASP A 69 -28.19 1.68 -2.66
CA ASP A 69 -28.54 2.85 -3.46
C ASP A 69 -28.25 2.68 -4.97
N ASN A 70 -27.44 1.69 -5.34
CA ASN A 70 -27.01 1.50 -6.72
C ASN A 70 -27.54 0.19 -7.32
N GLU A 71 -28.15 0.26 -8.50
CA GLU A 71 -28.72 -0.91 -9.19
C GLU A 71 -27.71 -2.01 -9.52
N LEU A 72 -26.45 -1.65 -9.76
CA LEU A 72 -25.38 -2.64 -9.96
C LEU A 72 -25.09 -3.39 -8.68
N ALA A 73 -25.14 -2.73 -7.51
CA ALA A 73 -24.93 -3.38 -6.23
C ALA A 73 -25.97 -4.47 -5.93
N LYS A 74 -27.23 -4.26 -6.36
CA LYS A 74 -28.29 -5.28 -6.24
C LYS A 74 -27.94 -6.57 -6.98
N ARG A 75 -27.33 -6.45 -8.18
CA ARG A 75 -26.89 -7.61 -8.97
C ARG A 75 -25.76 -8.38 -8.27
N PHE A 76 -24.85 -7.68 -7.59
CA PHE A 76 -23.73 -8.30 -6.88
C PHE A 76 -24.15 -8.92 -5.55
N ILE A 77 -25.18 -8.40 -4.86
CA ILE A 77 -25.74 -9.07 -3.67
C ILE A 77 -26.20 -10.49 -4.01
N GLU A 78 -26.94 -10.67 -5.11
CA GLU A 78 -27.40 -11.99 -5.56
C GLU A 78 -26.24 -12.96 -5.89
N LYS A 79 -25.04 -12.45 -6.09
CA LYS A 79 -23.85 -13.25 -6.42
C LYS A 79 -22.98 -13.61 -5.21
N TYR A 80 -22.82 -12.68 -4.27
CA TYR A 80 -21.85 -12.85 -3.18
C TYR A 80 -22.48 -13.09 -1.83
N VAL A 81 -23.75 -12.75 -1.65
CA VAL A 81 -24.43 -12.91 -0.37
C VAL A 81 -25.23 -14.23 -0.38
N LEU A 82 -24.91 -15.12 0.57
CA LEU A 82 -25.43 -16.50 0.59
C LEU A 82 -26.92 -16.56 0.93
N ILE A 83 -27.41 -15.67 1.79
CA ILE A 83 -28.81 -15.62 2.25
C ILE A 83 -29.30 -14.18 2.09
N HIS A 84 -30.42 -14.01 1.43
CA HIS A 84 -31.08 -12.74 1.22
C HIS A 84 -32.61 -12.90 1.18
N ASP A 85 -33.13 -13.62 2.22
CA ASP A 85 -34.51 -14.01 2.30
C ASP A 85 -35.48 -12.87 2.63
N SER A 86 -35.01 -11.84 3.33
CA SER A 86 -35.81 -10.68 3.67
C SER A 86 -35.28 -9.44 2.95
N VAL A 87 -36.10 -8.94 2.05
CA VAL A 87 -35.77 -7.79 1.20
C VAL A 87 -36.98 -6.84 1.15
N SER A 88 -36.72 -5.58 1.38
CA SER A 88 -37.75 -4.53 1.26
C SER A 88 -37.32 -3.42 0.28
N GLY A 89 -38.28 -2.61 -0.09
CA GLY A 89 -38.06 -1.50 -0.99
C GLY A 89 -39.33 -0.66 -1.17
N ARG A 90 -39.33 0.18 -2.16
CA ARG A 90 -40.48 1.00 -2.58
C ARG A 90 -40.59 1.00 -4.08
N GLY A 91 -41.72 1.48 -4.63
CA GLY A 91 -41.98 1.44 -6.07
C GLY A 91 -40.87 2.03 -6.94
N GLY A 92 -40.34 3.20 -6.53
CA GLY A 92 -39.22 3.85 -7.23
C GLY A 92 -37.86 3.32 -6.93
N ASN A 93 -37.68 2.47 -5.91
CA ASN A 93 -36.43 1.79 -5.57
C ASN A 93 -36.73 0.43 -4.93
N PRO A 94 -37.18 -0.58 -5.72
CA PRO A 94 -37.44 -1.92 -5.22
C PRO A 94 -36.11 -2.62 -4.87
N TYR A 95 -36.18 -3.62 -3.97
CA TYR A 95 -35.00 -4.39 -3.53
C TYR A 95 -33.87 -3.50 -3.04
N SER A 96 -34.18 -2.46 -2.25
CA SER A 96 -33.17 -1.51 -1.76
C SER A 96 -32.64 -1.83 -0.37
N HIS A 97 -33.33 -2.62 0.42
CA HIS A 97 -32.96 -2.97 1.79
C HIS A 97 -32.94 -4.49 1.96
N TYR A 98 -31.79 -5.01 2.38
CA TYR A 98 -31.55 -6.42 2.66
C TYR A 98 -31.33 -6.61 4.15
N TRP A 99 -32.01 -7.60 4.74
CA TRP A 99 -32.11 -7.72 6.19
C TRP A 99 -31.57 -9.03 6.73
N TRP A 100 -30.78 -8.93 7.79
CA TRP A 100 -30.26 -10.09 8.53
C TRP A 100 -30.31 -9.83 10.04
N LYS A 101 -30.17 -10.90 10.83
CA LYS A 101 -29.83 -10.84 12.23
C LYS A 101 -28.32 -11.00 12.40
N GLY A 102 -27.69 -10.23 13.27
CA GLY A 102 -26.27 -10.36 13.56
C GLY A 102 -25.62 -9.07 14.03
N LYS A 103 -24.29 -9.13 14.16
CA LYS A 103 -23.47 -8.00 14.58
C LYS A 103 -22.46 -7.66 13.49
N VAL A 104 -22.58 -6.49 12.93
CA VAL A 104 -21.66 -5.97 11.92
C VAL A 104 -21.24 -4.55 12.27
N LYS A 105 -20.11 -4.10 11.75
CA LYS A 105 -19.72 -2.70 11.91
C LYS A 105 -20.44 -1.85 10.87
N PHE A 106 -21.02 -0.72 11.31
CA PHE A 106 -21.52 0.30 10.38
C PHE A 106 -20.44 0.69 9.36
N LYS A 107 -20.81 0.72 8.10
CA LYS A 107 -19.91 1.11 7.02
C LYS A 107 -20.70 1.72 5.86
N GLN A 108 -20.25 2.85 5.37
CA GLN A 108 -20.66 3.42 4.09
C GLN A 108 -19.61 3.13 3.02
N PHE A 109 -20.06 2.73 1.85
CA PHE A 109 -19.23 2.52 0.69
C PHE A 109 -19.60 3.55 -0.38
N SER A 110 -18.70 4.48 -0.59
CA SER A 110 -18.85 5.53 -1.60
C SER A 110 -17.61 5.59 -2.46
N LEU A 111 -17.79 5.83 -3.74
CA LEU A 111 -16.66 6.11 -4.61
C LEU A 111 -15.90 7.36 -4.13
N PRO A 112 -14.57 7.39 -4.26
CA PRO A 112 -13.79 8.59 -4.02
C PRO A 112 -14.31 9.80 -4.83
N LYS A 113 -14.19 11.00 -4.28
CA LYS A 113 -14.64 12.24 -4.94
C LYS A 113 -14.06 12.46 -6.34
N GLU A 114 -12.91 11.89 -6.62
CA GLU A 114 -12.24 11.92 -7.92
C GLU A 114 -13.13 11.36 -9.05
N PHE A 115 -14.13 10.52 -8.70
CA PHE A 115 -15.07 9.92 -9.65
C PHE A 115 -16.41 10.65 -9.74
N GLU A 116 -16.55 11.84 -9.16
CA GLU A 116 -17.80 12.59 -9.11
C GLU A 116 -18.39 12.86 -10.52
N ASP A 117 -17.53 13.23 -11.47
CA ASP A 117 -17.95 13.47 -12.86
C ASP A 117 -18.49 12.22 -13.55
N GLN A 118 -17.93 11.06 -13.25
CA GLN A 118 -18.36 9.78 -13.80
C GLN A 118 -19.69 9.32 -13.18
N CYS A 119 -19.98 9.75 -11.96
CA CYS A 119 -21.15 9.36 -11.18
C CYS A 119 -22.30 10.40 -11.21
N LYS A 120 -22.11 11.55 -11.81
CA LYS A 120 -23.12 12.65 -11.80
C LYS A 120 -24.50 12.26 -12.34
N ASN A 121 -24.57 11.25 -13.20
CA ASN A 121 -25.82 10.73 -13.75
C ASN A 121 -26.38 9.53 -12.97
N LEU A 122 -25.69 9.07 -11.91
CA LEU A 122 -26.21 8.02 -11.05
C LEU A 122 -27.21 8.60 -10.04
N PRO A 123 -28.33 7.91 -9.75
CA PRO A 123 -29.39 8.42 -8.87
C PRO A 123 -28.93 8.86 -7.48
N HIS A 124 -27.92 8.19 -6.94
CA HIS A 124 -27.38 8.42 -5.60
C HIS A 124 -25.92 8.93 -5.63
N GLY A 125 -25.45 9.44 -6.79
CA GLY A 125 -24.11 9.99 -6.94
C GLY A 125 -23.02 8.96 -6.63
N LEU A 126 -22.13 9.31 -5.69
CA LEU A 126 -21.01 8.46 -5.30
C LEU A 126 -21.38 7.31 -4.36
N MET A 127 -22.56 7.35 -3.70
CA MET A 127 -22.99 6.32 -2.75
C MET A 127 -23.33 5.01 -3.47
N LEU A 128 -22.78 3.89 -3.00
CA LEU A 128 -23.01 2.56 -3.54
C LEU A 128 -23.92 1.73 -2.66
N CYS A 129 -23.57 1.61 -1.41
CA CYS A 129 -24.36 0.93 -0.37
C CYS A 129 -23.90 1.32 1.02
N GLU A 130 -24.78 1.07 1.99
CA GLU A 130 -24.53 1.33 3.41
C GLU A 130 -24.91 0.13 4.25
N ILE A 131 -24.01 -0.33 5.13
CA ILE A 131 -24.31 -1.34 6.14
C ILE A 131 -24.69 -0.62 7.42
N ARG A 132 -25.94 -0.81 7.87
CA ARG A 132 -26.49 -0.20 9.09
C ARG A 132 -26.66 -1.25 10.17
N HIS A 133 -26.16 -0.97 11.35
CA HIS A 133 -26.32 -1.79 12.54
C HIS A 133 -25.98 -0.98 13.80
N GLY A 134 -26.64 -1.32 14.91
CA GLY A 134 -26.39 -0.73 16.23
C GLY A 134 -27.45 0.28 16.68
N GLU A 135 -27.48 0.56 17.97
CA GLU A 135 -28.48 1.37 18.67
C GLU A 135 -28.62 2.82 18.14
N THR A 136 -27.61 3.32 17.46
CA THR A 136 -27.62 4.66 16.86
C THR A 136 -28.04 4.67 15.39
N ARG A 137 -28.53 3.52 14.89
CA ARG A 137 -28.96 3.34 13.50
C ARG A 137 -30.40 2.87 13.43
N TYR A 138 -31.07 3.31 12.38
CA TYR A 138 -32.45 2.95 12.13
C TYR A 138 -32.72 2.94 10.62
N THR A 139 -33.77 2.24 10.23
CA THR A 139 -34.26 2.19 8.85
C THR A 139 -35.77 2.25 8.83
N ILE A 140 -36.35 2.98 7.87
CA ILE A 140 -37.80 3.01 7.64
C ILE A 140 -38.23 1.66 7.10
N VAL A 141 -39.21 1.03 7.74
CA VAL A 141 -39.60 -0.35 7.48
C VAL A 141 -40.91 -0.48 6.71
N PRO A 142 -41.18 -1.67 6.14
CA PRO A 142 -42.44 -1.97 5.47
C PRO A 142 -43.69 -1.64 6.31
N GLY A 143 -44.70 -1.12 5.63
CA GLY A 143 -45.91 -0.57 6.22
C GLY A 143 -45.87 0.94 6.46
N SER A 144 -44.69 1.57 6.31
CA SER A 144 -44.51 3.01 6.38
C SER A 144 -44.64 3.68 5.03
N GLN A 145 -45.19 4.88 5.02
CA GLN A 145 -45.10 5.75 3.85
C GLN A 145 -43.76 6.48 3.89
N HIS A 146 -42.94 6.31 2.86
CA HIS A 146 -41.68 7.02 2.70
C HIS A 146 -41.96 8.47 2.28
N SER A 147 -41.87 9.40 3.20
CA SER A 147 -42.33 10.77 2.98
C SER A 147 -41.60 11.56 1.90
N LYS A 148 -40.32 11.26 1.64
CA LYS A 148 -39.58 11.93 0.54
C LYS A 148 -40.04 11.48 -0.84
N ALA A 149 -40.39 10.21 -0.99
CA ALA A 149 -40.82 9.64 -2.26
C ALA A 149 -42.32 9.54 -2.39
N ASN A 150 -43.08 9.74 -1.33
CA ASN A 150 -44.51 9.55 -1.19
C ASN A 150 -44.97 8.14 -1.65
N GLU A 151 -44.19 7.12 -1.28
CA GLU A 151 -44.39 5.73 -1.65
C GLU A 151 -44.45 4.85 -0.39
N ILE A 152 -45.20 3.75 -0.46
CA ILE A 152 -45.24 2.75 0.63
C ILE A 152 -43.98 1.90 0.54
N VAL A 153 -43.28 1.76 1.67
CA VAL A 153 -42.23 0.77 1.85
C VAL A 153 -42.88 -0.59 2.04
N ARG A 154 -42.48 -1.57 1.27
CA ARG A 154 -43.08 -2.91 1.26
C ARG A 154 -41.99 -4.00 1.27
N TRP A 155 -42.42 -5.18 1.67
CA TRP A 155 -41.61 -6.39 1.45
C TRP A 155 -41.63 -6.78 -0.01
N GLU A 156 -40.46 -7.04 -0.58
CA GLU A 156 -40.29 -7.72 -1.87
C GLU A 156 -40.16 -9.23 -1.63
N ARG A 157 -39.55 -9.62 -0.54
CA ARG A 157 -39.50 -10.98 0.03
C ARG A 157 -39.44 -10.86 1.55
N TYR A 158 -39.97 -11.88 2.25
CA TYR A 158 -39.84 -11.95 3.70
C TYR A 158 -39.71 -13.41 4.14
N GLY A 159 -38.51 -13.78 4.62
CA GLY A 159 -38.20 -15.09 5.20
C GLY A 159 -37.79 -15.00 6.68
N GLY A 160 -38.05 -13.85 7.33
CA GLY A 160 -37.57 -13.56 8.66
C GLY A 160 -36.13 -12.99 8.66
N PHE A 161 -35.69 -12.49 9.80
CA PHE A 161 -34.32 -12.00 9.96
C PHE A 161 -33.46 -13.16 10.45
N ASN A 162 -32.81 -13.82 9.50
CA ASN A 162 -31.96 -14.98 9.75
C ASN A 162 -30.53 -14.56 10.08
N GLU A 163 -29.84 -15.37 10.88
CA GLU A 163 -28.41 -15.20 11.10
C GLU A 163 -27.66 -15.51 9.80
N TYR A 164 -26.69 -14.68 9.47
CA TYR A 164 -25.87 -14.91 8.29
C TYR A 164 -24.84 -16.01 8.55
N PRO A 165 -24.75 -17.05 7.72
CA PRO A 165 -23.91 -18.23 8.00
C PRO A 165 -22.42 -18.00 7.74
N GLY A 166 -22.02 -16.85 7.22
CA GLY A 166 -20.65 -16.52 6.86
C GLY A 166 -20.19 -15.19 7.45
N ASP A 167 -19.18 -14.59 6.82
CA ASP A 167 -18.74 -13.23 7.12
C ASP A 167 -19.50 -12.20 6.23
N LEU A 168 -20.65 -11.74 6.75
CA LEU A 168 -21.47 -10.75 6.04
C LEU A 168 -20.69 -9.49 5.69
N ASN A 169 -19.77 -9.02 6.55
CA ASN A 169 -18.94 -7.87 6.26
C ASN A 169 -18.02 -8.11 5.05
N ALA A 170 -17.42 -9.29 4.98
CA ALA A 170 -16.53 -9.63 3.85
C ALA A 170 -17.32 -9.69 2.54
N ASP A 171 -18.50 -10.29 2.56
CA ASP A 171 -19.33 -10.44 1.36
C ASP A 171 -19.91 -9.09 0.88
N LEU A 172 -20.40 -8.25 1.80
CA LEU A 172 -20.87 -6.90 1.45
C LEU A 172 -19.74 -5.99 0.95
N ARG A 173 -18.50 -6.18 1.42
CA ARG A 173 -17.32 -5.48 0.88
C ARG A 173 -16.99 -5.91 -0.55
N LYS A 174 -17.18 -7.21 -0.87
CA LYS A 174 -17.06 -7.68 -2.26
C LYS A 174 -18.12 -7.06 -3.15
N VAL A 175 -19.37 -6.97 -2.67
CA VAL A 175 -20.46 -6.25 -3.37
C VAL A 175 -20.04 -4.82 -3.67
N ALA A 176 -19.59 -4.08 -2.66
CA ALA A 176 -19.19 -2.68 -2.83
C ALA A 176 -18.04 -2.51 -3.84
N LEU A 177 -16.96 -3.32 -3.70
CA LEU A 177 -15.82 -3.28 -4.62
C LEU A 177 -16.23 -3.63 -6.05
N SER A 178 -17.04 -4.69 -6.24
CA SER A 178 -17.53 -5.08 -7.56
C SER A 178 -18.37 -3.99 -8.21
N THR A 179 -19.22 -3.34 -7.41
CA THR A 179 -20.03 -2.21 -7.88
C THR A 179 -19.16 -1.06 -8.35
N ALA A 180 -18.17 -0.67 -7.54
CA ALA A 180 -17.21 0.38 -7.88
C ALA A 180 -16.45 0.06 -9.17
N LEU A 181 -15.89 -1.15 -9.27
CA LEU A 181 -15.12 -1.56 -10.44
C LEU A 181 -15.99 -1.74 -11.69
N CYS A 182 -17.28 -2.06 -11.53
CA CYS A 182 -18.21 -2.13 -12.65
C CYS A 182 -18.54 -0.74 -13.20
N ILE A 183 -18.72 0.25 -12.33
CA ILE A 183 -18.91 1.66 -12.72
C ILE A 183 -17.67 2.19 -13.46
N LEU A 184 -16.50 1.80 -13.01
CA LEU A 184 -15.19 2.20 -13.53
C LEU A 184 -14.66 1.26 -14.63
N TYR A 185 -15.52 0.38 -15.19
CA TYR A 185 -15.08 -0.66 -16.11
C TYR A 185 -14.45 -0.07 -17.37
N ALA A 186 -13.31 -0.63 -17.77
CA ALA A 186 -12.53 -0.12 -18.88
C ALA A 186 -13.28 -0.18 -20.23
N PRO A 187 -13.03 0.77 -21.15
CA PRO A 187 -13.56 0.72 -22.50
C PRO A 187 -13.02 -0.47 -23.29
N GLN A 188 -13.69 -0.80 -24.39
CA GLN A 188 -13.25 -1.85 -25.30
C GLN A 188 -11.79 -1.61 -25.74
N GLY A 189 -10.98 -2.67 -25.81
CA GLY A 189 -9.55 -2.61 -26.11
C GLY A 189 -8.65 -2.50 -24.88
N GLN A 190 -9.17 -2.07 -23.71
CA GLN A 190 -8.42 -2.01 -22.45
C GLN A 190 -8.93 -3.01 -21.40
N ARG A 191 -10.04 -3.69 -21.63
CA ARG A 191 -10.71 -4.59 -20.69
C ARG A 191 -9.84 -5.73 -20.21
N ASP A 192 -9.00 -6.29 -21.10
CA ASP A 192 -8.06 -7.35 -20.74
C ASP A 192 -7.01 -6.89 -19.72
N ASN A 193 -6.38 -5.75 -20.00
CA ASN A 193 -5.42 -5.15 -19.09
C ASN A 193 -6.05 -4.73 -17.77
N TYR A 194 -7.30 -4.23 -17.81
CA TYR A 194 -8.07 -3.87 -16.62
C TYR A 194 -8.30 -5.07 -15.71
N CYS A 195 -8.83 -6.17 -16.24
CA CYS A 195 -9.05 -7.41 -15.50
C CYS A 195 -7.74 -8.02 -14.99
N THR A 196 -6.68 -8.00 -15.80
CA THR A 196 -5.34 -8.45 -15.40
C THR A 196 -4.77 -7.60 -14.27
N ALA A 197 -4.98 -6.29 -14.29
CA ALA A 197 -4.53 -5.40 -13.21
C ALA A 197 -5.30 -5.65 -11.90
N ILE A 198 -6.62 -5.86 -11.96
CA ILE A 198 -7.43 -6.26 -10.81
C ILE A 198 -6.93 -7.58 -10.23
N ALA A 199 -6.73 -8.61 -11.07
CA ALA A 199 -6.19 -9.90 -10.65
C ALA A 199 -4.84 -9.73 -9.94
N GLY A 200 -3.94 -8.94 -10.52
CA GLY A 200 -2.62 -8.67 -9.95
C GLY A 200 -2.68 -7.99 -8.58
N VAL A 201 -3.60 -7.05 -8.37
CA VAL A 201 -3.83 -6.43 -7.06
C VAL A 201 -4.34 -7.45 -6.05
N LEU A 202 -5.39 -8.21 -6.41
CA LEU A 202 -6.02 -9.16 -5.50
C LEU A 202 -5.08 -10.32 -5.14
N LEU A 203 -4.36 -10.90 -6.11
CA LEU A 203 -3.37 -11.97 -5.88
C LEU A 203 -2.24 -11.54 -4.94
N LYS A 204 -1.79 -10.30 -5.08
CA LYS A 204 -0.65 -9.79 -4.31
C LYS A 204 -1.01 -9.35 -2.91
N HIS A 205 -2.21 -8.82 -2.72
CA HIS A 205 -2.55 -8.08 -1.50
C HIS A 205 -3.74 -8.67 -0.71
N THR A 206 -4.37 -9.75 -1.19
CA THR A 206 -5.44 -10.44 -0.45
C THR A 206 -5.08 -11.90 -0.21
N LYS A 207 -5.88 -12.56 0.65
CA LYS A 207 -5.81 -14.00 0.87
C LYS A 207 -6.78 -14.78 -0.04
N TRP A 208 -7.37 -14.13 -1.03
CA TRP A 208 -8.30 -14.78 -1.94
C TRP A 208 -7.58 -15.85 -2.77
N SER A 209 -8.23 -16.97 -2.97
CA SER A 209 -7.70 -17.98 -3.88
C SER A 209 -7.73 -17.46 -5.33
N ALA A 210 -6.89 -18.05 -6.20
CA ALA A 210 -6.95 -17.70 -7.62
C ALA A 210 -8.31 -17.98 -8.23
N HIS A 211 -9.01 -19.03 -7.75
CA HIS A 211 -10.37 -19.35 -8.16
C HIS A 211 -11.37 -18.28 -7.73
N ASP A 212 -11.31 -17.79 -6.50
CA ASP A 212 -12.18 -16.70 -6.04
C ASP A 212 -11.98 -15.43 -6.86
N ILE A 213 -10.72 -15.14 -7.24
CA ILE A 213 -10.38 -14.00 -8.09
C ILE A 213 -10.92 -14.20 -9.51
N ASP A 214 -10.81 -15.40 -10.06
CA ASP A 214 -11.36 -15.73 -11.37
C ASP A 214 -12.88 -15.53 -11.41
N GLU A 215 -13.60 -16.03 -10.42
CA GLU A 215 -15.05 -15.85 -10.29
C GLU A 215 -15.42 -14.37 -10.06
N PHE A 216 -14.65 -13.64 -9.25
CA PHE A 216 -14.86 -12.21 -9.04
C PHE A 216 -14.77 -11.43 -10.36
N ILE A 217 -13.70 -11.65 -11.13
CA ILE A 217 -13.46 -10.96 -12.40
C ILE A 217 -14.51 -11.37 -13.44
N TYR A 218 -14.88 -12.63 -13.48
CA TYR A 218 -15.93 -13.12 -14.37
C TYR A 218 -17.28 -12.45 -14.09
N ASN A 219 -17.69 -12.39 -12.83
CA ASN A 219 -18.95 -11.74 -12.44
C ASN A 219 -18.90 -10.23 -12.73
N LEU A 220 -17.76 -9.58 -12.54
CA LEU A 220 -17.54 -8.18 -12.89
C LEU A 220 -17.72 -7.96 -14.41
N ALA A 221 -17.10 -8.79 -15.24
CA ALA A 221 -17.19 -8.70 -16.69
C ALA A 221 -18.62 -8.92 -17.20
N ILE A 222 -19.34 -9.89 -16.65
CA ILE A 222 -20.76 -10.12 -16.98
C ILE A 222 -21.59 -8.88 -16.62
N ALA A 223 -21.46 -8.37 -15.40
CA ALA A 223 -22.23 -7.21 -14.93
C ALA A 223 -21.93 -5.95 -15.74
N SER A 224 -20.74 -5.87 -16.31
CA SER A 224 -20.29 -4.77 -17.19
C SER A 224 -20.64 -4.98 -18.67
N ASN A 225 -21.42 -6.02 -19.01
CA ASN A 225 -21.77 -6.40 -20.37
C ASN A 225 -20.54 -6.61 -21.28
N ASP A 226 -19.47 -7.21 -20.73
CA ASP A 226 -18.30 -7.59 -21.54
C ASP A 226 -18.61 -8.86 -22.33
N ASN A 227 -18.65 -8.76 -23.65
CA ASN A 227 -18.92 -9.87 -24.56
C ASN A 227 -17.84 -10.96 -24.57
N GLU A 228 -16.65 -10.66 -23.95
CA GLU A 228 -15.53 -11.59 -23.78
C GLU A 228 -15.36 -12.03 -22.31
N SER A 229 -16.45 -12.03 -21.51
CA SER A 229 -16.42 -12.35 -20.09
C SER A 229 -15.78 -13.71 -19.78
N GLU A 230 -16.01 -14.73 -20.60
CA GLU A 230 -15.38 -16.05 -20.45
C GLU A 230 -13.84 -15.97 -20.61
N ALA A 231 -13.35 -15.14 -21.51
CA ALA A 231 -11.92 -14.93 -21.67
C ALA A 231 -11.28 -14.21 -20.47
N ARG A 232 -12.10 -13.50 -19.67
CA ARG A 232 -11.61 -12.83 -18.44
C ARG A 232 -11.53 -13.79 -17.25
N ARG A 233 -12.27 -14.91 -17.26
CA ARG A 233 -12.42 -15.85 -16.13
C ARG A 233 -11.09 -16.39 -15.60
N SER A 234 -10.06 -16.57 -16.40
CA SER A 234 -8.80 -17.20 -15.99
C SER A 234 -7.70 -16.23 -15.51
N LYS A 235 -8.04 -14.96 -15.23
CA LYS A 235 -7.02 -13.94 -14.88
C LYS A 235 -6.33 -14.16 -13.56
N GLY A 236 -7.03 -14.69 -12.55
CA GLY A 236 -6.44 -15.08 -11.26
C GLY A 236 -5.50 -16.27 -11.40
N THR A 237 -5.93 -17.31 -12.09
CA THR A 237 -5.15 -18.53 -12.30
C THR A 237 -3.90 -18.27 -13.15
N THR A 238 -4.06 -17.58 -14.29
CA THR A 238 -2.94 -17.25 -15.19
C THR A 238 -2.01 -16.18 -14.58
N GLY A 239 -2.53 -15.31 -13.73
CA GLY A 239 -1.76 -14.26 -13.06
C GLY A 239 -0.73 -14.80 -12.07
N LYS A 240 -0.94 -15.99 -11.47
CA LYS A 240 0.03 -16.63 -10.57
C LYS A 240 1.40 -16.87 -11.24
N ASP A 241 1.39 -17.21 -12.52
CA ASP A 241 2.58 -17.57 -13.28
C ASP A 241 3.17 -16.39 -14.06
N ALA A 242 2.49 -15.27 -14.11
CA ALA A 242 2.92 -14.09 -14.85
C ALA A 242 4.01 -13.31 -14.11
N LYS A 243 5.23 -13.28 -14.66
CA LYS A 243 6.36 -12.49 -14.16
C LYS A 243 6.12 -10.97 -14.12
N LYS A 244 5.03 -10.47 -14.74
CA LYS A 244 4.62 -9.07 -14.77
C LYS A 244 3.15 -8.96 -14.41
N ASN A 245 2.83 -9.05 -13.14
CA ASN A 245 1.49 -8.69 -12.68
C ASN A 245 1.32 -7.17 -12.78
N LEU A 246 0.35 -6.75 -13.58
CA LEU A 246 -0.14 -5.38 -13.54
C LEU A 246 -0.71 -5.12 -12.15
N GLY A 247 -0.53 -3.92 -11.63
CA GLY A 247 -0.94 -3.58 -10.25
C GLY A 247 -1.72 -2.28 -10.21
N MET A 248 -1.89 -1.73 -8.99
CA MET A 248 -2.64 -0.49 -8.77
C MET A 248 -2.23 0.68 -9.69
N PRO A 249 -0.93 0.95 -9.98
CA PRO A 249 -0.57 2.04 -10.87
C PRO A 249 -1.11 1.86 -12.29
N LYS A 250 -1.09 0.62 -12.81
CA LYS A 250 -1.64 0.35 -14.15
C LYS A 250 -3.16 0.42 -14.16
N LEU A 251 -3.81 -0.03 -13.09
CA LEU A 251 -5.26 0.10 -12.95
C LEU A 251 -5.67 1.58 -12.89
N ALA A 252 -4.95 2.39 -12.13
CA ALA A 252 -5.18 3.84 -12.04
C ALA A 252 -5.00 4.54 -13.40
N GLU A 253 -3.97 4.17 -14.16
CA GLU A 253 -3.74 4.66 -15.53
C GLU A 253 -4.91 4.32 -16.45
N ILE A 254 -5.40 3.07 -16.41
CA ILE A 254 -6.51 2.60 -17.27
C ILE A 254 -7.82 3.32 -16.92
N VAL A 255 -8.09 3.52 -15.63
CA VAL A 255 -9.30 4.20 -15.13
C VAL A 255 -9.20 5.73 -15.30
N GLY A 256 -7.99 6.28 -15.43
CA GLY A 256 -7.74 7.71 -15.53
C GLY A 256 -7.85 8.44 -14.20
N CYS A 257 -7.35 7.81 -13.11
CA CYS A 257 -7.43 8.35 -11.75
C CYS A 257 -6.11 8.21 -10.99
N SER A 258 -6.06 8.72 -9.76
CA SER A 258 -4.89 8.53 -8.88
C SER A 258 -4.79 7.10 -8.35
N THR A 259 -3.57 6.64 -8.12
CA THR A 259 -3.33 5.36 -7.43
C THR A 259 -3.95 5.34 -6.04
N LYS A 260 -4.05 6.50 -5.39
CA LYS A 260 -4.69 6.65 -4.07
C LYS A 260 -6.19 6.32 -4.14
N ALA A 261 -6.90 6.78 -5.16
CA ALA A 261 -8.32 6.48 -5.34
C ALA A 261 -8.55 4.97 -5.54
N ILE A 262 -7.72 4.31 -6.34
CA ILE A 262 -7.76 2.84 -6.51
C ILE A 262 -7.46 2.13 -5.18
N SER A 263 -6.43 2.57 -4.46
CA SER A 263 -6.07 1.98 -3.15
C SER A 263 -7.22 2.09 -2.15
N GLU A 264 -7.92 3.21 -2.11
CA GLU A 264 -9.10 3.40 -1.26
C GLU A 264 -10.18 2.36 -1.55
N LEU A 265 -10.49 2.09 -2.82
CA LEU A 265 -11.46 1.05 -3.21
C LEU A 265 -11.04 -0.35 -2.75
N PHE A 266 -9.80 -0.73 -3.01
CA PHE A 266 -9.30 -2.04 -2.64
C PHE A 266 -9.11 -2.22 -1.13
N SER A 267 -8.98 -1.13 -0.38
CA SER A 267 -8.95 -1.18 1.10
C SER A 267 -10.22 -1.79 1.70
N TRP A 268 -11.34 -1.72 0.99
CA TRP A 268 -12.61 -2.32 1.44
C TRP A 268 -12.49 -3.84 1.61
N VAL A 269 -11.72 -4.51 0.79
CA VAL A 269 -11.50 -5.96 0.84
C VAL A 269 -10.18 -6.35 1.51
N GLY A 270 -9.62 -5.44 2.32
CA GLY A 270 -8.42 -5.69 3.11
C GLY A 270 -7.11 -5.58 2.33
N VAL A 271 -7.13 -5.00 1.14
CA VAL A 271 -5.90 -4.57 0.48
C VAL A 271 -5.40 -3.34 1.22
N GLU A 272 -4.40 -3.54 2.04
CA GLU A 272 -3.75 -2.42 2.72
C GLU A 272 -2.98 -1.60 1.71
N ASP A 273 -3.27 -0.32 1.67
CA ASP A 273 -2.38 0.64 1.02
C ASP A 273 -1.13 0.75 1.88
N ASN A 274 -0.12 0.02 1.49
CA ASN A 274 1.19 0.07 2.13
C ASN A 274 1.82 1.48 2.08
N SER A 275 1.19 2.43 1.39
CA SER A 275 1.56 3.84 1.41
C SER A 275 0.84 4.66 2.51
N LEU A 276 -0.25 4.11 3.12
CA LEU A 276 -1.11 4.84 4.05
C LEU A 276 -1.61 3.95 5.21
N SER A 277 -0.75 3.14 5.82
CA SER A 277 -1.15 2.25 6.92
C SER A 277 -1.68 3.02 8.14
N ASN A 278 -2.98 2.91 8.39
CA ASN A 278 -3.61 3.33 9.63
C ASN A 278 -3.38 2.27 10.72
N GLY A 279 -2.76 2.62 11.81
CA GLY A 279 -2.65 1.81 13.03
C GLY A 279 -1.84 0.52 12.90
N ALA A 280 -2.38 -0.52 12.28
CA ALA A 280 -1.68 -1.82 12.14
C ALA A 280 -0.38 -1.74 11.33
N GLY A 281 -0.35 -0.90 10.29
CA GLY A 281 0.90 -0.68 9.54
C GLY A 281 1.93 0.12 10.33
N LYS A 282 1.50 0.94 11.30
CA LYS A 282 2.40 1.62 12.23
C LYS A 282 3.09 0.61 13.13
N GLU A 283 2.35 -0.34 13.73
CA GLU A 283 2.93 -1.38 14.60
C GLU A 283 3.89 -2.27 13.82
N ILE A 284 3.49 -2.76 12.63
CA ILE A 284 4.36 -3.59 11.77
C ILE A 284 5.60 -2.80 11.31
N ALA A 285 5.46 -1.53 10.95
CA ALA A 285 6.58 -0.70 10.55
C ALA A 285 7.50 -0.38 11.75
N GLU A 286 6.93 -0.15 12.93
CA GLU A 286 7.66 0.06 14.17
C GLU A 286 8.45 -1.19 14.60
N GLU A 287 7.84 -2.38 14.49
CA GLU A 287 8.49 -3.67 14.73
C GLU A 287 9.55 -3.99 13.67
N SER A 288 9.32 -3.58 12.42
CA SER A 288 10.28 -3.77 11.32
C SER A 288 11.52 -2.90 11.45
N ILE A 289 11.43 -1.75 12.13
CA ILE A 289 12.57 -0.90 12.48
C ILE A 289 13.06 -1.30 13.87
N GLY A 290 14.12 -2.07 13.95
CA GLY A 290 14.68 -2.56 15.20
C GLY A 290 15.48 -1.50 15.97
N GLU A 291 16.52 -1.96 16.65
CA GLU A 291 17.40 -1.12 17.44
C GLU A 291 18.25 -0.20 16.58
N ILE A 292 18.56 0.99 17.11
CA ILE A 292 19.52 1.93 16.55
C ILE A 292 20.78 1.90 17.39
N THR A 293 21.92 1.72 16.74
CA THR A 293 23.23 1.78 17.38
C THR A 293 24.02 2.94 16.80
N GLU A 294 24.51 3.85 17.64
CA GLU A 294 25.39 4.94 17.22
C GLU A 294 26.75 4.37 16.81
N TYR A 295 27.12 4.67 15.56
CA TYR A 295 28.30 4.11 14.93
C TYR A 295 29.18 5.24 14.37
N GLY A 296 29.92 5.88 15.25
CA GLY A 296 30.79 7.00 14.88
C GLY A 296 30.07 8.28 14.47
N ASN A 297 30.85 9.27 14.04
CA ASN A 297 30.38 10.62 13.77
C ASN A 297 29.18 10.65 12.79
N ASP A 298 28.00 10.95 13.33
CA ASP A 298 26.73 11.10 12.60
C ASP A 298 26.33 9.89 11.74
N ARG A 299 26.63 8.67 12.20
CA ARG A 299 26.24 7.42 11.56
C ARG A 299 25.61 6.47 12.55
N TYR A 300 24.63 5.73 12.05
CA TYR A 300 23.80 4.85 12.84
C TYR A 300 23.60 3.54 12.11
N ILE A 301 23.79 2.43 12.81
CA ILE A 301 23.36 1.10 12.37
C ILE A 301 21.92 0.95 12.81
N VAL A 302 21.04 0.62 11.88
CA VAL A 302 19.63 0.34 12.16
C VAL A 302 19.35 -1.11 11.78
N LYS A 303 18.90 -1.90 12.75
CA LYS A 303 18.41 -3.25 12.48
C LYS A 303 17.06 -3.19 11.78
N ILE A 304 16.93 -3.92 10.71
CA ILE A 304 15.67 -4.06 9.95
C ILE A 304 15.19 -5.49 10.14
N ASN A 305 14.12 -5.66 10.91
CA ASN A 305 13.48 -6.94 11.18
C ASN A 305 12.51 -7.27 10.03
N ALA A 306 13.05 -7.70 8.90
CA ALA A 306 12.22 -8.03 7.75
C ALA A 306 11.78 -9.50 7.79
N VAL A 307 10.52 -9.74 7.47
CA VAL A 307 9.99 -11.08 7.25
C VAL A 307 10.04 -11.37 5.75
N VAL A 308 11.01 -12.18 5.32
CA VAL A 308 11.11 -12.64 3.93
C VAL A 308 10.63 -14.09 3.87
N GLN A 309 9.58 -14.35 3.12
CA GLN A 309 8.98 -15.68 2.97
C GLN A 309 8.58 -16.35 4.30
N GLY A 310 8.13 -15.58 5.29
CA GLY A 310 7.72 -16.09 6.58
C GLY A 310 8.86 -16.34 7.58
N ILE A 311 10.11 -16.07 7.21
CA ILE A 311 11.27 -16.20 8.08
C ILE A 311 11.76 -14.80 8.45
N ALA A 312 11.84 -14.51 9.76
CA ALA A 312 12.41 -13.27 10.27
C ALA A 312 13.93 -13.31 10.05
N THR A 313 14.42 -12.51 9.13
CA THR A 313 15.86 -12.35 8.87
C THR A 313 16.22 -10.90 9.19
N PRO A 314 16.81 -10.62 10.34
CA PRO A 314 17.26 -9.27 10.67
C PRO A 314 18.40 -8.86 9.72
N LYS A 315 18.30 -7.68 9.16
CA LYS A 315 19.35 -7.06 8.34
C LYS A 315 19.77 -5.76 8.98
N GLU A 316 20.99 -5.35 8.74
CA GLU A 316 21.51 -4.09 9.24
C GLU A 316 21.75 -3.12 8.08
N ILE A 317 21.35 -1.86 8.27
CA ILE A 317 21.65 -0.77 7.36
C ILE A 317 22.45 0.31 8.08
N ILE A 318 23.24 1.04 7.34
CA ILE A 318 23.98 2.17 7.90
C ILE A 318 23.45 3.46 7.29
N VAL A 319 23.00 4.37 8.14
CA VAL A 319 22.41 5.65 7.74
C VAL A 319 23.12 6.82 8.45
N THR A 320 23.06 7.99 7.83
CA THR A 320 23.48 9.26 8.49
C THR A 320 22.31 9.84 9.29
N GLY A 321 22.58 10.82 10.17
CA GLY A 321 21.53 11.49 10.93
C GLY A 321 20.42 12.08 10.06
N PRO A 322 20.71 12.80 8.97
CA PRO A 322 19.68 13.25 8.03
C PRO A 322 18.89 12.13 7.34
N GLN A 323 19.54 11.01 6.99
CA GLN A 323 18.86 9.84 6.43
C GLN A 323 17.98 9.16 7.47
N LEU A 324 18.45 9.06 8.71
CA LEU A 324 17.71 8.47 9.82
C LEU A 324 16.41 9.23 10.12
N MET A 325 16.45 10.57 10.08
CA MET A 325 15.32 11.42 10.48
C MET A 325 14.37 11.79 9.34
N LYS A 326 14.75 11.60 8.09
CA LYS A 326 13.91 11.89 6.93
C LYS A 326 13.36 10.61 6.33
N GLN A 327 12.06 10.40 6.45
CA GLN A 327 11.37 9.17 6.06
C GLN A 327 11.75 8.66 4.65
N ASN A 328 11.70 9.50 3.64
CA ASN A 328 12.00 9.09 2.27
C ASN A 328 13.46 8.63 2.13
N LEU A 329 14.41 9.37 2.71
CA LEU A 329 15.83 9.00 2.66
C LEU A 329 16.10 7.69 3.42
N PHE A 330 15.40 7.48 4.55
CA PHE A 330 15.53 6.25 5.33
C PHE A 330 15.05 5.04 4.53
N TYR A 331 13.84 5.09 3.95
CA TYR A 331 13.30 3.99 3.18
C TYR A 331 14.09 3.70 1.91
N ASP A 332 14.65 4.72 1.26
CA ASP A 332 15.54 4.52 0.12
C ASP A 332 16.79 3.74 0.52
N GLU A 333 17.38 4.02 1.70
CA GLU A 333 18.51 3.27 2.22
C GLU A 333 18.14 1.83 2.63
N VAL A 334 16.95 1.61 3.19
CA VAL A 334 16.44 0.26 3.50
C VAL A 334 16.35 -0.58 2.23
N ILE A 335 15.78 -0.03 1.16
CA ILE A 335 15.68 -0.74 -0.12
C ILE A 335 17.06 -1.01 -0.73
N MET A 336 17.94 0.01 -0.73
CA MET A 336 19.26 -0.10 -1.35
C MET A 336 20.20 -1.06 -0.61
N GLN A 337 20.21 -1.02 0.72
CA GLN A 337 21.18 -1.78 1.51
C GLN A 337 20.66 -3.14 1.96
N ALA A 338 19.40 -3.22 2.35
CA ALA A 338 18.79 -4.45 2.85
C ALA A 338 18.07 -5.26 1.78
N SER A 339 17.72 -4.64 0.64
CA SER A 339 16.89 -5.24 -0.42
C SER A 339 15.56 -5.78 0.12
N VAL A 340 15.01 -5.14 1.16
CA VAL A 340 13.75 -5.48 1.78
C VAL A 340 12.81 -4.28 1.73
N TRP A 341 11.54 -4.58 1.76
CA TRP A 341 10.51 -3.57 1.82
C TRP A 341 9.95 -3.51 3.24
N VAL A 342 9.92 -2.31 3.82
CA VAL A 342 9.32 -2.03 5.12
C VAL A 342 8.08 -1.17 4.90
N PRO A 343 6.94 -1.47 5.52
CA PRO A 343 5.74 -0.66 5.39
C PRO A 343 5.99 0.80 5.76
N ARG A 344 5.51 1.73 4.93
CA ARG A 344 5.61 3.15 5.23
C ARG A 344 4.54 3.55 6.24
N MET A 345 4.91 4.34 7.22
CA MET A 345 4.00 4.95 8.19
C MET A 345 3.71 6.42 7.84
N LYS A 346 2.81 7.07 8.57
CA LYS A 346 2.60 8.51 8.40
C LYS A 346 3.86 9.27 8.79
N PRO A 347 4.25 10.37 8.10
CA PRO A 347 5.46 11.11 8.42
C PRO A 347 5.57 11.54 9.89
N ALA A 348 4.47 11.95 10.50
CA ALA A 348 4.43 12.33 11.92
C ALA A 348 4.71 11.13 12.86
N ASP A 349 4.16 9.95 12.54
CA ASP A 349 4.42 8.72 13.31
C ASP A 349 5.87 8.26 13.13
N PHE A 350 6.41 8.36 11.91
CA PHE A 350 7.80 8.06 11.64
C PHE A 350 8.75 8.93 12.47
N GLU A 351 8.50 10.23 12.51
CA GLU A 351 9.33 11.16 13.31
C GLU A 351 9.31 10.82 14.79
N VAL A 352 8.14 10.51 15.34
CA VAL A 352 8.00 10.13 16.76
C VAL A 352 8.75 8.84 17.07
N ILE A 353 8.54 7.79 16.25
CA ILE A 353 9.18 6.48 16.45
C ILE A 353 10.70 6.59 16.30
N MET A 354 11.18 7.26 15.25
CA MET A 354 12.61 7.40 15.03
C MET A 354 13.28 8.22 16.13
N ARG A 355 12.59 9.25 16.65
CA ARG A 355 13.08 10.03 17.79
C ARG A 355 13.19 9.17 19.05
N GLN A 356 12.16 8.37 19.38
CA GLN A 356 12.17 7.47 20.53
C GLN A 356 13.31 6.44 20.43
N LYS A 357 13.44 5.79 19.27
CA LYS A 357 14.51 4.82 19.01
C LYS A 357 15.90 5.47 19.03
N TYR A 358 16.01 6.69 18.55
CA TYR A 358 17.25 7.47 18.61
C TYR A 358 17.63 7.84 20.05
N GLU A 359 16.65 8.23 20.86
CA GLU A 359 16.89 8.55 22.29
C GLU A 359 17.32 7.31 23.10
N SER A 360 16.79 6.14 22.75
CA SER A 360 17.14 4.85 23.39
C SER A 360 18.32 4.13 22.74
N ARG A 361 19.03 4.75 21.79
CA ARG A 361 20.13 4.12 21.06
C ARG A 361 21.28 3.68 21.94
N SER A 362 21.89 2.56 21.59
CA SER A 362 23.14 2.08 22.16
C SER A 362 24.35 2.73 21.46
N LYS A 363 25.49 2.72 22.12
CA LYS A 363 26.78 3.08 21.48
C LYS A 363 27.54 1.79 21.18
N SER A 364 27.99 1.63 19.93
CA SER A 364 28.80 0.49 19.57
C SER A 364 30.19 0.57 20.21
N LEU A 365 30.59 -0.52 20.85
CA LEU A 365 31.97 -0.71 21.33
C LEU A 365 32.93 -0.93 20.14
N ASP A 366 32.44 -1.39 19.00
CA ASP A 366 33.21 -1.66 17.78
C ASP A 366 33.69 -0.38 17.08
N TYR A 367 33.28 0.79 17.57
CA TYR A 367 33.71 2.08 17.05
C TYR A 367 35.24 2.27 17.07
N VAL A 368 35.92 1.72 18.09
CA VAL A 368 37.37 1.80 18.20
C VAL A 368 38.06 0.94 17.14
N GLU A 369 37.54 -0.26 16.91
CA GLU A 369 38.06 -1.21 15.92
C GLU A 369 37.86 -0.73 14.48
N GLU A 370 36.72 -0.05 14.18
CA GLU A 370 36.49 0.49 12.83
C GLU A 370 37.24 1.82 12.61
N ALA A 371 37.51 2.62 13.64
CA ALA A 371 38.41 3.77 13.51
C ALA A 371 39.79 3.28 13.08
N ASP A 372 40.26 2.18 13.66
CA ASP A 372 41.50 1.54 13.25
C ASP A 372 41.42 0.96 11.83
N ASN A 373 40.34 0.31 11.48
CA ASN A 373 40.09 -0.20 10.12
C ASN A 373 40.04 0.90 9.07
N ARG A 374 39.51 2.09 9.41
CA ARG A 374 39.55 3.26 8.54
C ARG A 374 40.97 3.81 8.34
N LEU A 375 41.72 3.86 9.40
CA LEU A 375 43.13 4.27 9.35
C LEU A 375 43.95 3.28 8.51
N VAL A 376 43.72 1.98 8.71
CA VAL A 376 44.34 0.91 7.91
C VAL A 376 43.97 1.02 6.44
N PHE A 377 42.67 1.21 6.11
CA PHE A 377 42.24 1.36 4.72
C PHE A 377 42.82 2.61 4.06
N LYS A 378 42.88 3.75 4.78
CA LYS A 378 43.55 4.95 4.29
C LYS A 378 45.03 4.73 4.06
N LYS A 379 45.70 4.01 4.96
CA LYS A 379 47.12 3.64 4.80
C LYS A 379 47.32 2.81 3.52
N HIS A 380 46.48 1.83 3.27
CA HIS A 380 46.51 1.04 2.01
C HIS A 380 46.32 1.90 0.78
N PHE A 381 45.36 2.81 0.79
CA PHE A 381 45.14 3.72 -0.32
C PHE A 381 46.32 4.67 -0.53
N ASN A 382 46.85 5.27 0.54
CA ASN A 382 48.02 6.12 0.45
C ASN A 382 49.27 5.35 -0.03
N SER A 383 49.44 4.11 0.42
CA SER A 383 50.49 3.24 -0.08
C SER A 383 50.34 2.89 -1.55
N TYR A 384 49.08 2.67 -2.01
CA TYR A 384 48.78 2.51 -3.43
C TYR A 384 49.23 3.74 -4.26
N ILE A 385 48.82 4.95 -3.83
CA ILE A 385 49.22 6.17 -4.53
C ILE A 385 50.72 6.37 -4.49
N LYS A 386 51.35 6.12 -3.35
CA LYS A 386 52.80 6.25 -3.18
C LYS A 386 53.58 5.29 -4.11
N GLN A 387 53.08 4.07 -4.28
CA GLN A 387 53.74 3.04 -5.08
C GLN A 387 53.47 3.20 -6.59
N THR A 388 52.22 3.55 -6.98
CA THR A 388 51.85 3.73 -8.40
C THR A 388 52.15 5.13 -8.92
N LYS A 389 52.32 6.10 -8.01
CA LYS A 389 52.39 7.54 -8.29
C LYS A 389 51.13 8.11 -8.94
N ALA A 390 50.90 9.38 -8.82
CA ALA A 390 49.81 10.06 -9.50
C ALA A 390 50.33 10.96 -10.62
N TYR A 391 49.80 10.80 -11.81
CA TYR A 391 50.26 11.48 -13.01
C TYR A 391 49.41 12.72 -13.28
N THR A 392 50.02 13.76 -13.86
CA THR A 392 49.29 14.97 -14.27
C THR A 392 48.74 14.85 -15.71
N ASP A 393 49.08 13.82 -16.45
CA ASP A 393 48.45 13.51 -17.75
C ASP A 393 47.31 12.50 -17.57
N LYS A 394 46.12 12.89 -17.99
CA LYS A 394 44.94 12.03 -17.98
C LYS A 394 45.01 10.83 -18.91
N LYS A 395 45.96 10.84 -19.84
CA LYS A 395 46.25 9.71 -20.75
C LYS A 395 46.62 8.45 -19.94
N GLU A 396 47.38 8.60 -18.89
CA GLU A 396 47.85 7.51 -18.04
C GLU A 396 46.67 6.80 -17.32
N LEU A 397 45.71 7.55 -16.85
CA LEU A 397 44.46 7.01 -16.31
C LEU A 397 43.65 6.27 -17.40
N ALA A 398 43.56 6.85 -18.61
CA ALA A 398 42.73 6.30 -19.68
C ALA A 398 43.38 5.05 -20.36
N THR A 399 44.67 4.96 -20.34
CA THR A 399 45.42 3.90 -21.03
C THR A 399 45.75 2.76 -20.08
N TYR A 400 46.26 3.08 -18.91
CA TYR A 400 46.83 2.13 -17.97
C TYR A 400 46.06 2.04 -16.65
N GLY A 401 45.05 2.89 -16.43
CA GLY A 401 44.29 2.95 -15.21
C GLY A 401 45.06 3.54 -14.02
N LEU A 402 46.19 4.22 -14.26
CA LEU A 402 47.01 4.83 -13.23
C LEU A 402 46.36 6.08 -12.63
N PRO A 403 46.67 6.43 -11.39
CA PRO A 403 46.05 7.63 -10.75
C PRO A 403 46.39 8.91 -11.51
N TYR A 404 45.40 9.77 -11.68
CA TYR A 404 45.51 11.07 -12.33
C TYR A 404 45.20 12.19 -11.33
N PHE A 405 46.11 13.14 -11.19
CA PHE A 405 45.94 14.32 -10.33
C PHE A 405 45.76 15.59 -11.17
N SER A 406 44.63 16.25 -11.03
CA SER A 406 44.36 17.55 -11.64
C SER A 406 44.72 18.69 -10.69
N LYS A 407 45.80 19.40 -10.99
CA LYS A 407 46.23 20.60 -10.22
C LYS A 407 45.19 21.72 -10.26
N GLU A 408 44.50 21.91 -11.41
CA GLU A 408 43.51 22.97 -11.57
C GLU A 408 42.28 22.75 -10.67
N LYS A 409 41.87 21.48 -10.48
CA LYS A 409 40.67 21.11 -9.74
C LYS A 409 40.94 20.58 -8.36
N ASP A 410 42.20 20.42 -7.99
CA ASP A 410 42.63 19.75 -6.77
C ASP A 410 41.88 18.41 -6.57
N THR A 411 41.90 17.56 -7.61
CA THR A 411 41.19 16.29 -7.60
C THR A 411 42.07 15.13 -8.02
N LEU A 412 41.90 13.98 -7.37
CA LEU A 412 42.53 12.73 -7.73
C LEU A 412 41.51 11.79 -8.36
N GLU A 413 41.79 11.27 -9.54
CA GLU A 413 41.00 10.22 -10.18
C GLU A 413 41.83 8.93 -10.27
N PHE A 414 41.18 7.77 -10.00
CA PHE A 414 41.87 6.46 -10.06
C PHE A 414 40.90 5.37 -10.55
N SER A 415 41.52 4.26 -11.05
CA SER A 415 40.76 3.07 -11.46
C SER A 415 40.49 2.18 -10.26
N LEU A 416 39.24 1.70 -10.13
CA LEU A 416 38.88 0.70 -9.11
C LEU A 416 39.64 -0.59 -9.31
N ASP A 417 39.69 -1.06 -10.54
CA ASP A 417 40.31 -2.35 -10.90
C ASP A 417 41.80 -2.34 -10.51
N ARG A 418 42.52 -1.25 -10.81
CA ARG A 418 43.93 -1.11 -10.43
C ARG A 418 44.17 -1.04 -8.93
N PHE A 419 43.26 -0.41 -8.22
CA PHE A 419 43.35 -0.40 -6.76
C PHE A 419 43.02 -1.76 -6.16
N GLU A 420 42.07 -2.50 -6.75
CA GLU A 420 41.77 -3.89 -6.38
C GLU A 420 42.97 -4.82 -6.64
N ASP A 421 43.60 -4.72 -7.81
CA ASP A 421 44.82 -5.46 -8.16
C ASP A 421 45.96 -5.19 -7.17
N TYR A 422 46.16 -3.91 -6.81
CA TYR A 422 47.14 -3.53 -5.79
C TYR A 422 46.84 -4.22 -4.46
N LEU A 423 45.58 -4.17 -3.96
CA LEU A 423 45.20 -4.81 -2.72
C LEU A 423 45.45 -6.31 -2.75
N HIS A 424 45.13 -6.98 -3.87
CA HIS A 424 45.41 -8.39 -4.05
C HIS A 424 46.93 -8.69 -4.01
N SER A 425 47.76 -7.85 -4.64
CA SER A 425 49.22 -7.99 -4.56
C SER A 425 49.77 -7.90 -3.15
N GLN A 426 49.08 -7.16 -2.28
CA GLN A 426 49.36 -7.04 -0.86
C GLN A 426 48.69 -8.16 -0.03
N LYS A 427 48.07 -9.16 -0.64
CA LYS A 427 47.31 -10.25 0.00
C LYS A 427 46.11 -9.75 0.80
N ILE A 428 45.55 -8.61 0.43
CA ILE A 428 44.39 -8.00 1.04
C ILE A 428 43.20 -8.25 0.13
N VAL A 429 42.20 -8.98 0.63
CA VAL A 429 40.98 -9.32 -0.15
C VAL A 429 39.79 -8.62 0.44
N TYR A 430 39.10 -7.85 -0.37
CA TYR A 430 37.76 -7.32 -0.09
C TYR A 430 36.79 -7.85 -1.12
N GLU A 431 35.56 -8.12 -0.71
CA GLU A 431 34.49 -8.27 -1.70
C GLU A 431 34.32 -6.94 -2.46
N ARG A 432 34.10 -7.01 -3.78
CA ARG A 432 34.02 -5.80 -4.62
C ARG A 432 32.99 -4.78 -4.14
N VAL A 433 31.89 -5.26 -3.57
CA VAL A 433 30.84 -4.39 -2.99
C VAL A 433 31.36 -3.65 -1.75
N ASP A 434 32.06 -4.35 -0.88
CA ASP A 434 32.68 -3.77 0.32
C ASP A 434 33.77 -2.78 -0.03
N LEU A 435 34.59 -3.09 -1.04
CA LEU A 435 35.63 -2.18 -1.53
C LEU A 435 35.02 -0.87 -2.03
N VAL A 436 33.97 -0.94 -2.85
CA VAL A 436 33.23 0.23 -3.33
C VAL A 436 32.68 1.04 -2.18
N MET A 437 32.05 0.39 -1.19
CA MET A 437 31.52 1.07 -0.01
C MET A 437 32.64 1.76 0.79
N LYS A 438 33.78 1.10 0.99
CA LYS A 438 34.92 1.69 1.72
C LYS A 438 35.50 2.90 0.97
N ILE A 439 35.63 2.82 -0.35
CA ILE A 439 36.08 3.92 -1.20
C ILE A 439 35.16 5.13 -1.06
N GLN A 440 33.84 4.92 -1.15
CA GLN A 440 32.87 6.00 -0.99
C GLN A 440 32.87 6.60 0.43
N ARG A 441 32.93 5.76 1.45
CA ARG A 441 32.76 6.17 2.85
C ARG A 441 34.04 6.74 3.43
N ILE A 442 35.17 6.08 3.20
CA ILE A 442 36.43 6.40 3.86
C ILE A 442 37.21 7.45 3.08
N LEU A 443 37.26 7.29 1.75
CA LEU A 443 37.96 8.21 0.88
C LEU A 443 37.05 9.35 0.37
N LYS A 444 35.74 9.27 0.62
CA LYS A 444 34.72 10.20 0.10
C LYS A 444 34.74 10.29 -1.44
N ALA A 445 35.20 9.25 -2.11
CA ALA A 445 35.31 9.24 -3.55
C ALA A 445 33.95 9.11 -4.22
N LYS A 446 33.78 9.80 -5.33
CA LYS A 446 32.59 9.78 -6.20
C LYS A 446 32.89 9.07 -7.48
N LYS A 447 31.97 8.20 -7.94
CA LYS A 447 32.09 7.55 -9.25
C LYS A 447 31.99 8.62 -10.35
N ASN A 448 33.02 8.73 -11.15
CA ASN A 448 33.10 9.65 -12.28
C ASN A 448 32.95 8.88 -13.60
N ARG A 449 32.13 9.39 -14.50
CA ARG A 449 31.98 8.85 -15.87
C ARG A 449 32.34 9.96 -16.85
N GLY A 450 33.36 9.72 -17.63
CA GLY A 450 33.86 10.68 -18.58
C GLY A 450 34.24 10.03 -19.91
N LYS A 451 34.81 10.82 -20.80
CA LYS A 451 35.45 10.31 -22.03
C LYS A 451 36.88 10.86 -22.07
N TYR A 452 37.79 10.05 -22.52
CA TYR A 452 39.10 10.48 -22.95
C TYR A 452 39.23 10.14 -24.42
N LYS A 453 39.35 11.17 -25.28
CA LYS A 453 39.20 11.03 -26.73
C LYS A 453 37.88 10.32 -27.07
N THR A 454 37.94 9.14 -27.70
CA THR A 454 36.75 8.34 -28.09
C THR A 454 36.36 7.26 -27.08
N LYS A 455 37.21 6.96 -26.09
CA LYS A 455 36.98 5.89 -25.11
C LYS A 455 36.17 6.39 -23.90
N SER A 456 35.18 5.63 -23.51
CA SER A 456 34.48 5.84 -22.23
C SER A 456 35.43 5.48 -21.08
N LEU A 457 35.52 6.38 -20.10
CA LEU A 457 36.36 6.20 -18.91
C LEU A 457 35.47 6.18 -17.67
N VAL A 458 35.62 5.16 -16.85
CA VAL A 458 35.01 5.08 -15.52
C VAL A 458 36.12 5.14 -14.49
N SER A 459 36.08 6.19 -13.66
CA SER A 459 37.07 6.41 -12.60
C SER A 459 36.37 6.74 -11.28
N TRP A 460 37.15 6.73 -10.21
CA TRP A 460 36.73 7.23 -8.92
C TRP A 460 37.47 8.52 -8.61
N ARG A 461 36.76 9.58 -8.25
CA ARG A 461 37.30 10.89 -7.99
C ARG A 461 37.18 11.27 -6.51
N ILE A 462 38.32 11.71 -5.97
CA ILE A 462 38.43 12.32 -4.64
C ILE A 462 38.61 13.83 -4.84
N ASP A 463 37.75 14.61 -4.23
CA ASP A 463 37.91 16.08 -4.19
C ASP A 463 38.84 16.43 -3.02
N THR A 464 39.78 17.35 -3.22
CA THR A 464 40.78 17.76 -2.23
C THR A 464 41.53 16.60 -1.56
N PRO A 465 42.28 15.80 -2.32
CA PRO A 465 43.01 14.67 -1.76
C PRO A 465 44.18 15.16 -0.90
N GLN A 466 44.43 14.47 0.22
CA GLN A 466 45.68 14.62 0.99
C GLN A 466 46.74 13.74 0.34
N ILE A 467 47.48 14.28 -0.64
CA ILE A 467 48.57 13.59 -1.33
C ILE A 467 49.83 14.39 -1.14
N ASP A 468 50.90 13.73 -0.78
CA ASP A 468 52.24 14.34 -0.67
C ASP A 468 52.72 14.71 -2.10
N THR A 469 53.32 15.88 -2.25
CA THR A 469 53.83 16.39 -3.52
C THR A 469 54.85 15.47 -4.17
N GLU A 470 55.58 14.67 -3.36
CA GLU A 470 56.55 13.67 -3.80
C GLU A 470 55.91 12.44 -4.51
N ASP A 471 54.62 12.26 -4.33
CA ASP A 471 53.85 11.16 -4.92
C ASP A 471 53.14 11.57 -6.25
N ILE A 472 53.43 12.79 -6.75
CA ILE A 472 52.90 13.30 -8.00
C ILE A 472 53.99 13.39 -9.05
N ILE A 473 53.83 12.68 -10.17
CA ILE A 473 54.72 12.78 -11.32
C ILE A 473 54.24 13.89 -12.25
N LEU A 474 55.06 14.92 -12.46
CA LEU A 474 54.80 16.00 -13.39
C LEU A 474 55.12 15.61 -14.83
N GLU A 475 54.37 16.15 -15.81
CA GLU A 475 54.72 15.98 -17.23
C GLU A 475 56.15 16.44 -17.51
N GLY A 476 57.00 15.55 -18.05
CA GLY A 476 58.39 15.84 -18.41
C GLY A 476 59.47 15.12 -17.58
N GLU A 477 59.13 14.47 -16.48
CA GLU A 477 60.09 13.72 -15.66
C GLU A 477 60.09 12.20 -15.95
N PHE A 478 60.04 11.78 -17.21
CA PHE A 478 60.25 10.38 -17.56
C PHE A 478 61.77 10.07 -17.62
N THR A 479 62.31 9.56 -16.55
CA THR A 479 63.53 8.74 -16.62
C THR A 479 63.12 7.29 -16.77
N GLU A 480 63.49 6.69 -17.88
CA GLU A 480 63.35 5.25 -18.18
C GLU A 480 63.96 4.43 -17.05
N THR A 481 63.12 3.83 -16.22
CA THR A 481 63.43 2.59 -15.47
C THR A 481 62.14 1.96 -14.99
N VAL A 482 61.36 1.43 -15.93
CA VAL A 482 60.39 0.39 -15.56
C VAL A 482 60.89 -0.86 -16.27
N GLY A 483 61.51 -1.76 -15.50
CA GLY A 483 61.84 -3.10 -15.97
C GLY A 483 60.59 -3.76 -16.52
N GLU A 484 60.75 -4.36 -17.69
CA GLU A 484 59.76 -5.24 -18.31
C GLU A 484 59.33 -6.29 -17.27
N ILE A 485 58.08 -6.25 -16.90
CA ILE A 485 57.42 -7.37 -16.21
C ILE A 485 56.91 -8.26 -17.33
N ASP A 486 57.66 -9.31 -17.62
CA ASP A 486 57.24 -10.42 -18.48
C ASP A 486 55.99 -11.05 -17.90
N PHE A 487 54.90 -10.99 -18.67
CA PHE A 487 53.72 -11.81 -18.48
C PHE A 487 53.86 -13.03 -19.39
N GLU A 488 54.49 -14.10 -18.95
CA GLU A 488 54.29 -15.43 -19.53
C GLU A 488 53.20 -16.19 -18.72
N ALA A 489 52.20 -16.69 -19.53
CA ALA A 489 51.21 -17.76 -19.36
C ALA A 489 50.11 -17.55 -18.30
#